data_56f6f73988c9e1676c597f371adc54c9
#
_entry.id   56f6f73988c9e1676c597f371adc54c9
#
_cell.length_a   1.000
_cell.length_b   1.000
_cell.length_c   1.000
_cell.angle_alpha   90.00
_cell.angle_beta   90.00
_cell.angle_gamma   90.00
#
_symmetry.space_group_name_H-M   'P 1'
#
loop_
_entity.id
_entity.type
_entity.pdbx_description
1 polymer ?
#
loop_
_entity_poly.entity_id
_entity_poly.type
_entity_poly.pdbx_seq_one_letter_code
_entity_poly.pdbx_strand_id
1 'polypeptide(L)'
;IAGYVSNEPDGVHVLFNAATIKEAHAFIEVIIQQAPSIAIIRKSSLTEVKSQSFSEFTIVHQQSNALSDLLIAPDFALCPNCRSAFHDPSNRRYHYPFITCTVCGPRFSIISTLPYDRERTSMKAFTPCDSCNKEYASINDRRYYSQTNSCADCGIQLTWQQAGSANTISDQQVILLELIKAFAEEKIVAVKGIGGFL
;
A
#
# COMPACT_ATOMS: atom_id res chain seq x y z
N ILE A 1 22.19 12.94 6.09
CA ILE A 1 21.74 13.75 4.95
C ILE A 1 20.39 14.35 5.32
N ALA A 2 20.26 15.67 5.21
CA ALA A 2 19.02 16.40 5.41
C ALA A 2 18.45 16.80 4.04
N GLY A 3 17.11 16.88 3.94
CA GLY A 3 16.44 17.16 2.68
C GLY A 3 14.97 16.79 2.69
N TYR A 4 14.43 16.50 1.51
CA TYR A 4 13.07 15.95 1.41
C TYR A 4 12.94 15.02 0.20
N VAL A 5 11.89 14.22 0.24
CA VAL A 5 11.42 13.44 -0.91
C VAL A 5 9.98 13.79 -1.23
N SER A 6 9.64 13.88 -2.51
CA SER A 6 8.28 14.09 -3.00
C SER A 6 7.97 13.18 -4.18
N ASN A 7 6.68 12.85 -4.33
CA ASN A 7 6.14 12.20 -5.53
C ASN A 7 5.67 13.28 -6.49
N GLU A 8 6.36 13.39 -7.63
CA GLU A 8 6.04 14.33 -8.69
C GLU A 8 5.38 13.61 -9.89
N PRO A 9 4.76 14.33 -10.83
CA PRO A 9 4.14 13.71 -12.00
C PRO A 9 5.08 12.90 -12.89
N ASP A 10 6.37 13.20 -12.87
CA ASP A 10 7.43 12.55 -13.67
C ASP A 10 8.29 11.54 -12.89
N GLY A 11 8.08 11.42 -11.58
CA GLY A 11 8.82 10.48 -10.76
C GLY A 11 8.95 10.86 -9.30
N VAL A 12 9.90 10.23 -8.63
CA VAL A 12 10.27 10.55 -7.25
C VAL A 12 11.41 11.57 -7.27
N HIS A 13 11.18 12.73 -6.68
CA HIS A 13 12.19 13.77 -6.53
C HIS A 13 12.76 13.73 -5.11
N VAL A 14 14.09 13.74 -5.02
CA VAL A 14 14.82 13.80 -3.75
C VAL A 14 15.73 15.02 -3.76
N LEU A 15 15.48 15.99 -2.91
CA LEU A 15 16.33 17.15 -2.71
C LEU A 15 17.09 16.99 -1.38
N PHE A 16 18.43 17.09 -1.43
CA PHE A 16 19.26 16.85 -0.26
C PHE A 16 20.56 17.64 -0.30
N ASN A 17 21.16 17.85 0.85
CA ASN A 17 22.48 18.45 0.97
C ASN A 17 23.56 17.37 1.01
N ALA A 18 24.61 17.54 0.23
CA ALA A 18 25.83 16.76 0.26
C ALA A 18 27.04 17.69 0.30
N ALA A 19 28.08 17.33 1.05
CA ALA A 19 29.29 18.13 1.12
C ALA A 19 30.14 18.04 -0.16
N THR A 20 30.00 16.94 -0.91
CA THR A 20 30.73 16.70 -2.15
C THR A 20 29.85 15.95 -3.16
N ILE A 21 30.18 16.08 -4.44
CA ILE A 21 29.54 15.31 -5.52
C ILE A 21 29.71 13.80 -5.33
N LYS A 22 30.83 13.35 -4.75
CA LYS A 22 31.09 11.95 -4.42
C LYS A 22 30.10 11.42 -3.38
N GLU A 23 29.84 12.21 -2.35
CA GLU A 23 28.83 11.87 -1.33
C GLU A 23 27.42 11.80 -1.93
N ALA A 24 27.09 12.74 -2.81
CA ALA A 24 25.80 12.74 -3.50
C ALA A 24 25.61 11.47 -4.35
N HIS A 25 26.62 11.05 -5.11
CA HIS A 25 26.58 9.79 -5.86
C HIS A 25 26.45 8.57 -4.95
N ALA A 26 27.24 8.50 -3.87
CA ALA A 26 27.14 7.40 -2.91
C ALA A 26 25.75 7.27 -2.29
N PHE A 27 25.08 8.41 -2.02
CA PHE A 27 23.73 8.39 -1.49
C PHE A 27 22.72 7.81 -2.50
N ILE A 28 22.82 8.19 -3.78
CA ILE A 28 21.96 7.63 -4.83
C ILE A 28 22.18 6.12 -4.97
N GLU A 29 23.43 5.66 -4.94
CA GLU A 29 23.75 4.23 -5.00
C GLU A 29 23.11 3.46 -3.85
N VAL A 30 23.12 4.00 -2.63
CA VAL A 30 22.46 3.40 -1.46
C VAL A 30 20.95 3.32 -1.68
N ILE A 31 20.30 4.39 -2.19
CA ILE A 31 18.86 4.38 -2.51
C ILE A 31 18.55 3.27 -3.51
N ILE A 32 19.33 3.14 -4.58
CA ILE A 32 19.11 2.12 -5.62
C ILE A 32 19.30 0.70 -5.05
N GLN A 33 20.36 0.48 -4.26
CA GLN A 33 20.67 -0.84 -3.70
C GLN A 33 19.69 -1.28 -2.62
N GLN A 34 19.15 -0.33 -1.86
CA GLN A 34 18.18 -0.59 -0.77
C GLN A 34 16.72 -0.43 -1.22
N ALA A 35 16.48 -0.23 -2.50
CA ALA A 35 15.14 -0.13 -3.03
C ALA A 35 14.33 -1.41 -2.72
N PRO A 36 13.04 -1.31 -2.37
CA PRO A 36 12.19 -2.47 -2.19
C PRO A 36 12.24 -3.40 -3.41
N SER A 37 12.16 -4.71 -3.20
CA SER A 37 12.30 -5.72 -4.26
C SER A 37 11.30 -5.58 -5.42
N ILE A 38 10.20 -4.88 -5.20
CA ILE A 38 9.19 -4.58 -6.23
C ILE A 38 9.42 -3.26 -6.94
N ALA A 39 10.36 -2.42 -6.47
CA ALA A 39 10.64 -1.14 -7.08
C ALA A 39 11.44 -1.33 -8.37
N ILE A 40 10.98 -0.71 -9.45
CA ILE A 40 11.66 -0.72 -10.75
C ILE A 40 12.16 0.71 -11.02
N ILE A 41 13.44 0.95 -10.74
CA ILE A 41 14.09 2.22 -11.04
C ILE A 41 14.57 2.18 -12.50
N ARG A 42 13.85 2.83 -13.39
CA ARG A 42 14.18 2.83 -14.83
C ARG A 42 15.27 3.83 -15.19
N LYS A 43 15.30 4.97 -14.50
CA LYS A 43 16.24 6.06 -14.73
C LYS A 43 16.45 6.82 -13.43
N SER A 44 17.69 7.23 -13.20
CA SER A 44 18.03 8.19 -12.16
C SER A 44 18.91 9.29 -12.75
N SER A 45 18.80 10.50 -12.24
CA SER A 45 19.63 11.64 -12.63
C SER A 45 19.96 12.46 -11.39
N LEU A 46 21.17 13.01 -11.35
CA LEU A 46 21.61 13.91 -10.31
C LEU A 46 21.89 15.28 -10.95
N THR A 47 21.33 16.32 -10.35
CA THR A 47 21.52 17.70 -10.82
C THR A 47 21.83 18.59 -9.63
N GLU A 48 22.87 19.40 -9.72
CA GLU A 48 23.18 20.40 -8.71
C GLU A 48 22.19 21.56 -8.83
N VAL A 49 21.64 21.97 -7.68
CA VAL A 49 20.70 23.09 -7.58
C VAL A 49 21.19 24.09 -6.54
N LYS A 50 20.56 25.25 -6.45
CA LYS A 50 20.90 26.24 -5.44
C LYS A 50 20.78 25.62 -4.04
N SER A 51 21.80 25.83 -3.21
CA SER A 51 21.81 25.33 -1.84
C SER A 51 20.61 25.83 -1.05
N GLN A 52 19.97 24.91 -0.34
CA GLN A 52 18.89 25.18 0.62
C GLN A 52 19.29 24.61 1.97
N SER A 53 18.80 25.21 3.05
CA SER A 53 19.07 24.73 4.40
C SER A 53 17.98 23.77 4.86
N PHE A 54 18.38 22.55 5.25
CA PHE A 54 17.49 21.55 5.82
C PHE A 54 18.03 21.14 7.19
N SER A 55 17.13 20.98 8.17
CA SER A 55 17.45 20.46 9.51
C SER A 55 17.28 18.94 9.62
N GLU A 56 16.37 18.38 8.82
CA GLU A 56 16.00 16.96 8.85
C GLU A 56 15.64 16.48 7.45
N PHE A 57 15.35 15.18 7.31
CA PHE A 57 14.82 14.60 6.08
C PHE A 57 13.33 14.37 6.22
N THR A 58 12.52 14.95 5.30
CA THR A 58 11.07 14.92 5.37
C THR A 58 10.44 14.34 4.11
N ILE A 59 9.20 13.86 4.22
CA ILE A 59 8.36 13.50 3.08
C ILE A 59 7.40 14.67 2.82
N VAL A 60 7.44 15.20 1.60
CA VAL A 60 6.60 16.33 1.20
C VAL A 60 5.51 15.82 0.26
N HIS A 61 4.26 16.14 0.59
CA HIS A 61 3.11 15.86 -0.27
C HIS A 61 2.83 17.10 -1.13
N GLN A 62 3.19 17.04 -2.41
CA GLN A 62 2.86 18.11 -3.34
C GLN A 62 1.50 17.86 -4.00
N GLN A 63 0.68 18.91 -4.09
CA GLN A 63 -0.56 18.89 -4.86
C GLN A 63 -0.24 19.39 -6.27
N SER A 64 0.10 18.47 -7.18
CA SER A 64 0.23 18.79 -8.61
C SER A 64 -1.02 18.32 -9.36
N ASN A 65 -1.59 19.19 -10.18
CA ASN A 65 -2.66 18.87 -11.12
C ASN A 65 -2.12 18.51 -12.51
N ALA A 66 -0.80 18.38 -12.67
CA ALA A 66 -0.20 17.98 -13.93
C ALA A 66 -0.55 16.53 -14.28
N LEU A 67 -0.69 16.25 -15.57
CA LEU A 67 -0.80 14.87 -16.07
C LEU A 67 0.46 14.11 -15.67
N SER A 68 0.29 12.91 -15.14
CA SER A 68 1.40 12.09 -14.68
C SER A 68 1.84 11.13 -15.79
N ASP A 69 3.13 11.13 -16.07
CA ASP A 69 3.80 10.15 -16.96
C ASP A 69 4.20 8.87 -16.22
N LEU A 70 3.85 8.74 -14.95
CA LEU A 70 4.17 7.58 -14.13
C LEU A 70 3.44 6.34 -14.62
N LEU A 71 4.17 5.23 -14.70
CA LEU A 71 3.56 3.93 -14.95
C LEU A 71 2.86 3.46 -13.69
N ILE A 72 1.61 3.07 -13.85
CA ILE A 72 0.86 2.46 -12.75
C ILE A 72 1.42 1.06 -12.51
N ALA A 73 1.82 0.81 -11.26
CA ALA A 73 2.27 -0.52 -10.85
C ALA A 73 1.09 -1.51 -10.90
N PRO A 74 1.30 -2.77 -11.33
CA PRO A 74 0.28 -3.80 -11.27
C PRO A 74 -0.08 -4.16 -9.82
N ASP A 75 -1.16 -4.90 -9.65
CA ASP A 75 -1.48 -5.53 -8.39
C ASP A 75 -0.48 -6.66 -8.10
N PHE A 76 -0.06 -6.78 -6.84
CA PHE A 76 0.89 -7.79 -6.41
C PHE A 76 0.23 -8.85 -5.54
N ALA A 77 0.57 -10.11 -5.79
CA ALA A 77 0.14 -11.22 -4.95
C ALA A 77 0.63 -11.06 -3.51
N LEU A 78 -0.05 -11.73 -2.58
CA LEU A 78 0.30 -11.71 -1.16
C LEU A 78 1.74 -12.18 -0.93
N CYS A 79 2.56 -11.35 -0.30
CA CYS A 79 3.95 -11.69 0.00
C CYS A 79 4.05 -12.74 1.12
N PRO A 80 5.19 -13.46 1.24
CA PRO A 80 5.37 -14.50 2.27
C PRO A 80 5.12 -13.99 3.69
N ASN A 81 5.58 -12.79 4.04
CA ASN A 81 5.39 -12.21 5.37
C ASN A 81 3.92 -11.89 5.67
N CYS A 82 3.16 -11.40 4.70
CA CYS A 82 1.72 -11.19 4.88
C CYS A 82 0.97 -12.52 4.93
N ARG A 83 1.39 -13.52 4.15
CA ARG A 83 0.83 -14.87 4.22
C ARG A 83 1.08 -15.51 5.59
N SER A 84 2.28 -15.40 6.15
CA SER A 84 2.58 -15.87 7.50
C SER A 84 1.72 -15.16 8.55
N ALA A 85 1.63 -13.82 8.49
CA ALA A 85 0.79 -13.05 9.40
C ALA A 85 -0.71 -13.37 9.28
N PHE A 86 -1.20 -13.74 8.09
CA PHE A 86 -2.57 -14.17 7.87
C PHE A 86 -2.90 -15.49 8.59
N HIS A 87 -1.92 -16.41 8.69
CA HIS A 87 -2.09 -17.73 9.34
C HIS A 87 -1.65 -17.76 10.81
N ASP A 88 -1.11 -16.67 11.33
CA ASP A 88 -0.63 -16.60 12.72
C ASP A 88 -1.77 -16.14 13.66
N PRO A 89 -2.26 -17.04 14.56
CA PRO A 89 -3.34 -16.72 15.49
C PRO A 89 -2.99 -15.58 16.47
N SER A 90 -1.70 -15.30 16.70
CA SER A 90 -1.26 -14.20 17.55
C SER A 90 -1.26 -12.85 16.84
N ASN A 91 -1.40 -12.85 15.52
CA ASN A 91 -1.36 -11.63 14.73
C ASN A 91 -2.74 -10.97 14.67
N ARG A 92 -2.80 -9.65 14.85
CA ARG A 92 -4.05 -8.90 14.80
C ARG A 92 -4.74 -8.92 13.43
N ARG A 93 -4.09 -9.41 12.38
CA ARG A 93 -4.63 -9.65 11.03
C ARG A 93 -4.84 -11.13 10.73
N TYR A 94 -4.89 -11.96 11.77
CA TYR A 94 -5.23 -13.38 11.61
C TYR A 94 -6.52 -13.52 10.82
N HIS A 95 -6.47 -14.30 9.73
CA HIS A 95 -7.57 -14.52 8.79
C HIS A 95 -8.18 -13.25 8.16
N TYR A 96 -7.53 -12.07 8.27
CA TYR A 96 -7.99 -10.87 7.58
C TYR A 96 -7.61 -10.93 6.09
N PRO A 97 -8.57 -11.12 5.15
CA PRO A 97 -8.28 -11.44 3.75
C PRO A 97 -7.69 -10.28 2.96
N PHE A 98 -7.83 -9.05 3.47
CA PHE A 98 -7.30 -7.84 2.85
C PHE A 98 -5.96 -7.38 3.47
N ILE A 99 -5.25 -8.32 4.10
CA ILE A 99 -3.91 -8.05 4.65
C ILE A 99 -2.92 -7.70 3.55
N THR A 100 -2.18 -6.60 3.72
CA THR A 100 -1.19 -6.10 2.77
C THR A 100 0.00 -5.45 3.48
N CYS A 101 1.02 -5.09 2.71
CA CYS A 101 2.12 -4.23 3.14
C CYS A 101 2.68 -3.44 1.94
N THR A 102 3.82 -2.76 2.10
CA THR A 102 4.43 -1.96 1.02
C THR A 102 4.82 -2.77 -0.22
N VAL A 103 5.05 -4.09 -0.10
CA VAL A 103 5.52 -4.95 -1.20
C VAL A 103 4.46 -5.89 -1.77
N CYS A 104 3.20 -5.84 -1.30
CA CYS A 104 2.13 -6.68 -1.83
C CYS A 104 0.76 -6.00 -1.77
N GLY A 105 -0.24 -6.61 -2.39
CA GLY A 105 -1.60 -6.11 -2.44
C GLY A 105 -1.87 -5.23 -3.66
N PRO A 106 -3.07 -4.64 -3.73
CA PRO A 106 -3.52 -3.91 -4.89
C PRO A 106 -2.79 -2.59 -5.07
N ARG A 107 -2.63 -2.18 -6.34
CA ARG A 107 -2.15 -0.90 -6.81
C ARG A 107 -3.07 -0.39 -7.91
N PHE A 108 -2.99 -1.03 -9.10
CA PHE A 108 -3.81 -0.68 -10.26
C PHE A 108 -5.30 -0.69 -9.94
N SER A 109 -5.78 -1.76 -9.29
CA SER A 109 -7.22 -1.95 -9.02
C SER A 109 -7.83 -0.93 -8.07
N ILE A 110 -7.03 -0.17 -7.33
CA ILE A 110 -7.53 0.79 -6.33
C ILE A 110 -7.22 2.25 -6.64
N ILE A 111 -6.32 2.51 -7.60
CA ILE A 111 -5.92 3.90 -7.96
C ILE A 111 -7.08 4.59 -8.67
N SER A 112 -7.43 5.79 -8.21
CA SER A 112 -8.35 6.69 -8.88
C SER A 112 -7.62 7.72 -9.73
N THR A 113 -6.52 8.26 -9.22
CA THR A 113 -5.63 9.23 -9.90
C THR A 113 -4.20 9.07 -9.40
N LEU A 114 -3.22 9.55 -10.18
CA LEU A 114 -1.81 9.64 -9.77
C LEU A 114 -1.51 11.02 -9.14
N PRO A 115 -0.43 11.13 -8.37
CA PRO A 115 0.46 10.08 -7.88
C PRO A 115 -0.22 9.13 -6.90
N TYR A 116 0.40 7.95 -6.66
CA TYR A 116 -0.13 6.91 -5.77
C TYR A 116 -0.04 7.33 -4.30
N ASP A 117 -1.15 7.79 -3.79
CA ASP A 117 -1.39 8.20 -2.40
C ASP A 117 -2.73 7.65 -1.93
N ARG A 118 -2.89 7.38 -0.61
CA ARG A 118 -4.14 6.84 -0.04
C ARG A 118 -5.37 7.66 -0.42
N GLU A 119 -5.26 9.00 -0.38
CA GLU A 119 -6.33 9.93 -0.73
C GLU A 119 -6.76 9.86 -2.21
N ARG A 120 -5.90 9.27 -3.05
CA ARG A 120 -6.13 9.09 -4.49
C ARG A 120 -6.43 7.65 -4.86
N THR A 121 -6.86 6.87 -3.88
CA THR A 121 -7.26 5.46 -4.02
C THR A 121 -8.64 5.22 -3.41
N SER A 122 -9.24 4.08 -3.70
CA SER A 122 -10.47 3.62 -3.03
C SER A 122 -10.29 3.43 -1.51
N MET A 123 -9.04 3.34 -1.02
CA MET A 123 -8.73 3.26 0.41
C MET A 123 -8.99 4.55 1.19
N LYS A 124 -9.21 5.67 0.51
CA LYS A 124 -9.64 6.94 1.10
C LYS A 124 -10.88 6.80 1.99
N ALA A 125 -11.79 5.90 1.63
CA ALA A 125 -13.01 5.66 2.39
C ALA A 125 -12.77 4.97 3.77
N PHE A 126 -11.57 4.42 4.00
CA PHE A 126 -11.24 3.64 5.20
C PHE A 126 -10.26 4.41 6.08
N THR A 127 -10.77 5.09 7.12
CA THR A 127 -9.93 5.79 8.09
C THR A 127 -9.13 4.78 8.93
N PRO A 128 -7.79 4.83 8.92
CA PRO A 128 -6.98 3.91 9.70
C PRO A 128 -7.23 4.06 11.21
N CYS A 129 -7.32 2.94 11.95
CA CYS A 129 -7.30 2.95 13.40
C CYS A 129 -5.92 3.32 13.95
N ASP A 130 -5.82 3.61 15.25
CA ASP A 130 -4.58 4.03 15.91
C ASP A 130 -3.42 3.04 15.68
N SER A 131 -3.70 1.73 15.73
CA SER A 131 -2.69 0.70 15.49
C SER A 131 -2.19 0.73 14.04
N CYS A 132 -3.07 0.90 13.04
CA CYS A 132 -2.69 1.05 11.65
C CYS A 132 -1.94 2.37 11.39
N ASN A 133 -2.31 3.46 12.07
CA ASN A 133 -1.59 4.73 12.00
C ASN A 133 -0.18 4.63 12.58
N LYS A 134 -0.01 3.93 13.71
CA LYS A 134 1.33 3.67 14.30
C LYS A 134 2.23 2.89 13.35
N GLU A 135 1.71 1.83 12.72
CA GLU A 135 2.47 1.08 11.70
C GLU A 135 2.81 1.94 10.48
N TYR A 136 1.86 2.75 10.00
CA TYR A 136 2.06 3.64 8.86
C TYR A 136 3.13 4.70 9.11
N ALA A 137 3.23 5.22 10.33
CA ALA A 137 4.20 6.24 10.72
C ALA A 137 5.55 5.68 11.18
N SER A 138 5.66 4.37 11.44
CA SER A 138 6.88 3.75 11.97
C SER A 138 7.83 3.33 10.86
N ILE A 139 9.01 3.96 10.78
CA ILE A 139 10.05 3.65 9.78
C ILE A 139 10.54 2.19 9.83
N ASN A 140 10.40 1.53 10.97
CA ASN A 140 10.81 0.14 11.18
C ASN A 140 9.69 -0.86 10.86
N ASP A 141 8.48 -0.40 10.54
CA ASP A 141 7.37 -1.29 10.20
C ASP A 141 7.31 -1.51 8.68
N ARG A 142 7.06 -2.76 8.29
CA ARG A 142 6.89 -3.12 6.87
C ARG A 142 5.66 -2.48 6.21
N ARG A 143 4.84 -1.77 6.95
CA ARG A 143 3.69 -0.98 6.49
C ARG A 143 3.93 0.52 6.55
N TYR A 144 5.18 0.91 6.77
CA TYR A 144 5.57 2.31 6.72
C TYR A 144 5.16 2.92 5.38
N TYR A 145 4.33 3.96 5.40
CA TYR A 145 3.72 4.59 4.22
C TYR A 145 2.99 3.64 3.25
N SER A 146 2.51 2.48 3.73
CA SER A 146 1.70 1.58 2.91
C SER A 146 0.29 2.13 2.72
N GLN A 147 -0.04 2.56 1.51
CA GLN A 147 -1.33 3.20 1.21
C GLN A 147 -2.54 2.26 1.38
N THR A 148 -2.30 0.94 1.31
CA THR A 148 -3.30 -0.10 1.52
C THR A 148 -3.39 -0.59 2.96
N ASN A 149 -2.60 -0.03 3.90
CA ASN A 149 -2.59 -0.50 5.28
C ASN A 149 -3.97 -0.42 5.92
N SER A 150 -4.46 -1.56 6.43
CA SER A 150 -5.73 -1.71 7.11
C SER A 150 -5.74 -2.98 7.96
N CYS A 151 -6.79 -3.16 8.75
CA CYS A 151 -7.04 -4.39 9.52
C CYS A 151 -8.55 -4.65 9.62
N ALA A 152 -8.94 -5.70 10.31
CA ALA A 152 -10.33 -6.08 10.49
C ALA A 152 -11.19 -4.97 11.13
N ASP A 153 -10.60 -4.09 11.95
CA ASP A 153 -11.33 -3.01 12.64
C ASP A 153 -11.57 -1.78 11.75
N CYS A 154 -10.64 -1.47 10.84
CA CYS A 154 -10.66 -0.21 10.10
C CYS A 154 -10.65 -0.35 8.58
N GLY A 155 -10.59 -1.57 8.07
CA GLY A 155 -10.46 -1.82 6.63
C GLY A 155 -11.72 -2.41 6.00
N ILE A 156 -11.50 -3.02 4.86
CA ILE A 156 -12.53 -3.67 4.06
C ILE A 156 -13.13 -4.83 4.85
N GLN A 157 -14.46 -4.94 4.83
CA GLN A 157 -15.20 -6.02 5.48
C GLN A 157 -15.76 -6.98 4.43
N LEU A 158 -15.78 -8.27 4.77
CA LEU A 158 -16.54 -9.25 4.02
C LEU A 158 -18.03 -9.14 4.39
N THR A 159 -18.88 -9.42 3.44
CA THR A 159 -20.31 -9.65 3.67
C THR A 159 -20.74 -10.89 2.92
N TRP A 160 -21.65 -11.66 3.52
CA TRP A 160 -22.28 -12.78 2.89
C TRP A 160 -23.77 -12.52 2.71
N GLN A 161 -24.29 -12.83 1.55
CA GLN A 161 -25.72 -12.71 1.23
C GLN A 161 -26.16 -13.95 0.47
N GLN A 162 -27.22 -14.58 0.91
CA GLN A 162 -27.88 -15.68 0.18
C GLN A 162 -28.78 -15.11 -0.90
N ALA A 163 -28.77 -15.72 -2.07
CA ALA A 163 -29.64 -15.32 -3.17
C ALA A 163 -31.12 -15.34 -2.72
N GLY A 164 -31.83 -14.26 -3.04
CA GLY A 164 -33.26 -14.09 -2.64
C GLY A 164 -33.46 -13.62 -1.19
N SER A 165 -32.40 -13.45 -0.39
CA SER A 165 -32.47 -12.89 0.97
C SER A 165 -32.00 -11.45 1.01
N ALA A 166 -32.69 -10.60 1.77
CA ALA A 166 -32.21 -9.25 2.09
C ALA A 166 -31.21 -9.23 3.27
N ASN A 167 -31.10 -10.35 4.01
CA ASN A 167 -30.23 -10.44 5.17
C ASN A 167 -28.78 -10.61 4.73
N THR A 168 -27.89 -9.84 5.35
CA THR A 168 -26.44 -9.93 5.19
C THR A 168 -25.76 -10.35 6.49
N ILE A 169 -24.74 -11.17 6.37
CA ILE A 169 -23.85 -11.58 7.49
C ILE A 169 -22.53 -10.84 7.30
N SER A 170 -22.00 -10.25 8.36
CA SER A 170 -20.70 -9.55 8.36
C SER A 170 -19.67 -10.17 9.30
N ASP A 171 -20.09 -11.13 10.15
CA ASP A 171 -19.15 -11.88 10.97
C ASP A 171 -18.28 -12.80 10.10
N GLN A 172 -16.97 -12.57 10.09
CA GLN A 172 -16.03 -13.27 9.21
C GLN A 172 -15.99 -14.78 9.47
N GLN A 173 -16.11 -15.22 10.72
CA GLN A 173 -16.08 -16.64 11.05
C GLN A 173 -17.35 -17.33 10.52
N VAL A 174 -18.49 -16.68 10.70
CA VAL A 174 -19.77 -17.16 10.17
C VAL A 174 -19.75 -17.20 8.64
N ILE A 175 -19.19 -16.17 7.98
CA ILE A 175 -19.06 -16.13 6.52
C ILE A 175 -18.22 -17.31 6.02
N LEU A 176 -17.08 -17.62 6.67
CA LEU A 176 -16.24 -18.73 6.27
C LEU A 176 -16.96 -20.08 6.43
N LEU A 177 -17.74 -20.25 7.50
CA LEU A 177 -18.54 -21.46 7.71
C LEU A 177 -19.65 -21.62 6.65
N GLU A 178 -20.38 -20.54 6.32
CA GLU A 178 -21.40 -20.55 5.27
C GLU A 178 -20.78 -20.83 3.89
N LEU A 179 -19.59 -20.31 3.62
CA LEU A 179 -18.87 -20.58 2.38
C LEU A 179 -18.47 -22.06 2.27
N ILE A 180 -17.90 -22.65 3.34
CA ILE A 180 -17.55 -24.07 3.38
C ILE A 180 -18.80 -24.94 3.17
N LYS A 181 -19.90 -24.61 3.86
CA LYS A 181 -21.17 -25.30 3.73
C LYS A 181 -21.72 -25.21 2.30
N ALA A 182 -21.68 -24.02 1.68
CA ALA A 182 -22.15 -23.84 0.31
C ALA A 182 -21.35 -24.72 -0.68
N PHE A 183 -20.02 -24.80 -0.53
CA PHE A 183 -19.20 -25.68 -1.36
C PHE A 183 -19.46 -27.16 -1.10
N ALA A 184 -19.65 -27.57 0.15
CA ALA A 184 -19.99 -28.95 0.48
C ALA A 184 -21.37 -29.37 -0.08
N GLU A 185 -22.26 -28.41 -0.26
CA GLU A 185 -23.61 -28.61 -0.86
C GLU A 185 -23.62 -28.38 -2.38
N GLU A 186 -22.42 -28.27 -3.01
CA GLU A 186 -22.24 -28.04 -4.46
C GLU A 186 -22.96 -26.79 -5.00
N LYS A 187 -23.13 -25.76 -4.16
CA LYS A 187 -23.77 -24.50 -4.54
C LYS A 187 -22.83 -23.60 -5.29
N ILE A 188 -23.38 -22.77 -6.17
CA ILE A 188 -22.65 -21.71 -6.87
C ILE A 188 -22.49 -20.52 -5.90
N VAL A 189 -21.25 -20.07 -5.72
CA VAL A 189 -20.91 -18.91 -4.91
C VAL A 189 -20.27 -17.83 -5.81
N ALA A 190 -20.88 -16.65 -5.83
CA ALA A 190 -20.31 -15.49 -6.51
C ALA A 190 -19.50 -14.66 -5.51
N VAL A 191 -18.20 -14.51 -5.76
CA VAL A 191 -17.30 -13.70 -4.92
C VAL A 191 -17.06 -12.35 -5.60
N LYS A 192 -17.53 -11.27 -4.96
CA LYS A 192 -17.27 -9.90 -5.43
C LYS A 192 -15.92 -9.45 -4.90
N GLY A 193 -14.93 -9.35 -5.79
CA GLY A 193 -13.63 -8.76 -5.51
C GLY A 193 -13.57 -7.28 -5.89
N ILE A 194 -12.37 -6.68 -5.84
CA ILE A 194 -12.12 -5.28 -6.20
C ILE A 194 -12.42 -5.04 -7.69
N GLY A 195 -12.04 -5.97 -8.56
CA GLY A 195 -12.19 -5.82 -10.01
C GLY A 195 -13.48 -6.35 -10.58
N GLY A 196 -14.28 -7.14 -9.84
CA GLY A 196 -15.49 -7.79 -10.36
C GLY A 196 -15.91 -9.02 -9.55
N PHE A 197 -16.76 -9.84 -10.18
CA PHE A 197 -17.17 -11.13 -9.63
C PHE A 197 -16.27 -12.26 -10.14
N LEU A 198 -16.05 -13.23 -9.29
CA LEU A 198 -15.40 -14.52 -9.56
C LEU A 198 -16.40 -15.64 -9.33
#